data_032528d39de1245f29168cd06ee01cb2
#
_entry.id   032528d39de1245f29168cd06ee01cb2
#
_cell.length_a   1.000
_cell.length_b   1.000
_cell.length_c   1.000
_cell.angle_alpha   90.00
_cell.angle_beta   90.00
_cell.angle_gamma   90.00
#
_symmetry.space_group_name_H-M   'P 1'
#
loop_
_entity.id
_entity.type
_entity.pdbx_description
1 polymer ?
#
loop_
_entity_poly.entity_id
_entity_poly.type
_entity_poly.pdbx_seq_one_letter_code
_entity_poly.pdbx_strand_id
1 'polypeptide(L)'
;MTNKPDVSNYYYFSPETGYPAYCRDPKAWFVVKMAMFIVSFSIQSYLVSTVLCASLSFLGVWKVYQVFVAEFPELRKEMAISFLFIPSVFFWGSGLLKDTFTFSALGFLVWGFYFLVIKRKKIVVALITVFLAGFVIISIKPYILVGFMPAIILWSIQQLSSKVKGAILKTALVPLFILFGIGFGYIFMSTLGEALAEYKLDTILEKAVVNQRDLKSDYHKGNAFNIGEFDATAGSILSKFPIATFSAIYRPLIIESNNAVMFLSGIENLIILIFSIRVLLMVRVFGIFRFIFKHHLLTFSFFFSILFAYSVGLSTSNFGSLVRYKIPCMPFFVATLYIIKHLRQKELDEINANREQFPDQDIFYSAQKSLR
;
A
#
# COMPACT_ATOMS: atom_id res chain seq x y z
N MET A 1 -14.91 -17.16 19.55
CA MET A 1 -14.43 -17.44 20.92
C MET A 1 -13.55 -16.27 21.36
N THR A 2 -14.15 -15.32 22.03
CA THR A 2 -13.45 -14.16 22.62
C THR A 2 -13.00 -14.54 24.02
N ASN A 3 -11.96 -15.36 24.16
CA ASN A 3 -11.30 -15.48 25.44
C ASN A 3 -10.60 -14.14 25.72
N LYS A 4 -11.31 -13.24 26.39
CA LYS A 4 -10.64 -12.11 27.04
C LYS A 4 -9.66 -12.72 28.04
N PRO A 5 -8.40 -12.27 28.10
CA PRO A 5 -7.46 -12.74 29.08
C PRO A 5 -8.05 -12.52 30.46
N ASP A 6 -7.95 -13.55 31.31
CA ASP A 6 -8.36 -13.43 32.69
C ASP A 6 -7.51 -12.36 33.38
N VAL A 7 -8.15 -11.30 33.83
CA VAL A 7 -7.50 -10.14 34.44
C VAL A 7 -6.73 -10.53 35.70
N SER A 8 -7.10 -11.67 36.35
CA SER A 8 -6.40 -12.22 37.51
C SER A 8 -4.94 -12.59 37.25
N ASN A 9 -4.54 -12.85 35.98
CA ASN A 9 -3.17 -13.14 35.62
C ASN A 9 -2.26 -11.91 35.50
N TYR A 10 -2.80 -10.70 35.69
CA TYR A 10 -2.05 -9.45 35.61
C TYR A 10 -1.83 -8.80 36.96
N TYR A 11 -1.45 -9.58 37.96
CA TYR A 11 -1.16 -9.16 39.34
C TYR A 11 -0.15 -8.00 39.46
N TYR A 12 0.64 -7.75 38.41
CA TYR A 12 1.65 -6.69 38.38
C TYR A 12 1.17 -5.35 37.80
N PHE A 13 -0.08 -5.29 37.36
CA PHE A 13 -0.65 -4.04 36.81
C PHE A 13 -1.74 -3.53 37.76
N SER A 14 -1.37 -2.54 38.58
CA SER A 14 -2.33 -1.85 39.44
C SER A 14 -3.27 -0.95 38.61
N PRO A 15 -4.43 -0.54 39.19
CA PRO A 15 -5.27 0.51 38.63
C PRO A 15 -4.51 1.83 38.35
N GLU A 16 -3.43 2.09 39.09
CA GLU A 16 -2.58 3.29 39.00
C GLU A 16 -1.61 3.21 37.79
N THR A 17 -1.07 2.02 37.47
CA THR A 17 -0.21 1.81 36.31
C THR A 17 -0.99 1.47 35.03
N GLY A 18 -2.29 1.22 35.15
CA GLY A 18 -3.18 0.82 34.06
C GLY A 18 -2.96 -0.61 33.56
N TYR A 19 -4.02 -1.21 33.05
CA TYR A 19 -3.91 -2.48 32.34
C TYR A 19 -3.32 -2.25 30.95
N PRO A 20 -2.49 -3.20 30.41
CA PRO A 20 -2.00 -3.09 29.05
C PRO A 20 -3.15 -2.83 28.06
N ALA A 21 -3.06 -1.75 27.29
CA ALA A 21 -4.12 -1.32 26.37
C ALA A 21 -4.51 -2.41 25.36
N TYR A 22 -3.56 -3.30 25.00
CA TYR A 22 -3.81 -4.41 24.08
C TYR A 22 -4.71 -5.53 24.64
N CYS A 23 -4.93 -5.60 25.98
CA CYS A 23 -5.92 -6.50 26.56
C CYS A 23 -7.35 -6.12 26.18
N ARG A 24 -7.58 -4.84 25.83
CA ARG A 24 -8.88 -4.30 25.41
C ARG A 24 -9.07 -4.31 23.89
N ASP A 25 -7.98 -4.49 23.12
CA ASP A 25 -7.99 -4.50 21.65
C ASP A 25 -7.89 -5.94 21.14
N PRO A 26 -9.00 -6.53 20.61
CA PRO A 26 -8.98 -7.89 20.06
C PRO A 26 -7.94 -8.10 18.95
N LYS A 27 -7.64 -7.05 18.17
CA LYS A 27 -6.66 -7.08 17.08
C LYS A 27 -5.23 -7.17 17.62
N ALA A 28 -4.94 -6.42 18.69
CA ALA A 28 -3.66 -6.52 19.38
C ALA A 28 -3.50 -7.91 20.01
N TRP A 29 -4.57 -8.44 20.62
CA TRP A 29 -4.58 -9.75 21.21
C TRP A 29 -4.36 -10.89 20.21
N PHE A 30 -4.91 -10.76 19.00
CA PHE A 30 -4.65 -11.71 17.91
C PHE A 30 -3.16 -11.77 17.57
N VAL A 31 -2.49 -10.60 17.48
CA VAL A 31 -1.05 -10.54 17.22
C VAL A 31 -0.23 -11.16 18.36
N VAL A 32 -0.64 -10.94 19.62
CA VAL A 32 -0.01 -11.59 20.78
C VAL A 32 -0.10 -13.12 20.66
N LYS A 33 -1.25 -13.68 20.26
CA LYS A 33 -1.39 -15.13 20.04
C LYS A 33 -0.47 -15.64 18.94
N MET A 34 -0.36 -14.91 17.82
CA MET A 34 0.58 -15.27 16.74
C MET A 34 2.03 -15.20 17.22
N ALA A 35 2.38 -14.15 17.96
CA ALA A 35 3.71 -14.00 18.54
C ALA A 35 4.03 -15.09 19.56
N MET A 36 3.08 -15.46 20.43
CA MET A 36 3.23 -16.57 21.38
C MET A 36 3.60 -17.88 20.69
N PHE A 37 2.96 -18.18 19.55
CA PHE A 37 3.29 -19.36 18.76
C PHE A 37 4.76 -19.34 18.33
N ILE A 38 5.26 -18.20 17.82
CA ILE A 38 6.67 -18.05 17.42
C ILE A 38 7.60 -18.14 18.63
N VAL A 39 7.24 -17.48 19.75
CA VAL A 39 8.02 -17.48 21.00
C VAL A 39 8.17 -18.89 21.57
N SER A 40 7.14 -19.75 21.42
CA SER A 40 7.21 -21.15 21.89
C SER A 40 8.31 -21.96 21.20
N PHE A 41 8.67 -21.63 19.96
CA PHE A 41 9.76 -22.27 19.21
C PHE A 41 11.13 -21.60 19.38
N SER A 42 11.18 -20.44 20.03
CA SER A 42 12.39 -19.61 20.14
C SER A 42 13.10 -19.73 21.50
N ILE A 43 12.73 -20.73 22.32
CA ILE A 43 13.26 -20.90 23.68
C ILE A 43 13.07 -19.62 24.52
N GLN A 44 11.95 -18.91 24.29
CA GLN A 44 11.58 -17.64 24.92
C GLN A 44 12.61 -16.49 24.73
N SER A 45 13.53 -16.64 23.77
CA SER A 45 14.49 -15.59 23.42
C SER A 45 13.84 -14.57 22.49
N TYR A 46 13.86 -13.29 22.88
CA TYR A 46 13.34 -12.18 22.06
C TYR A 46 14.07 -12.10 20.71
N LEU A 47 15.39 -12.21 20.69
CA LEU A 47 16.18 -12.14 19.45
C LEU A 47 15.85 -13.27 18.49
N VAL A 48 15.79 -14.51 19.00
CA VAL A 48 15.43 -15.68 18.19
C VAL A 48 14.00 -15.56 17.67
N SER A 49 13.06 -15.12 18.51
CA SER A 49 11.66 -14.88 18.11
C SER A 49 11.58 -13.83 16.98
N THR A 50 12.35 -12.75 17.08
CA THR A 50 12.38 -11.70 16.06
C THR A 50 12.94 -12.21 14.74
N VAL A 51 14.02 -12.98 14.76
CA VAL A 51 14.61 -13.60 13.55
C VAL A 51 13.64 -14.58 12.90
N LEU A 52 12.97 -15.43 13.68
CA LEU A 52 11.94 -16.35 13.17
C LEU A 52 10.77 -15.59 12.55
N CYS A 53 10.28 -14.53 13.21
CA CYS A 53 9.20 -13.68 12.71
C CYS A 53 9.60 -13.01 11.40
N ALA A 54 10.80 -12.43 11.34
CA ALA A 54 11.34 -11.81 10.14
C ALA A 54 11.46 -12.81 8.98
N SER A 55 11.95 -14.01 9.25
CA SER A 55 12.08 -15.09 8.26
C SER A 55 10.73 -15.52 7.70
N LEU A 56 9.72 -15.68 8.55
CA LEU A 56 8.35 -15.99 8.11
C LEU A 56 7.75 -14.86 7.31
N SER A 57 7.95 -13.61 7.75
CA SER A 57 7.48 -12.43 7.02
C SER A 57 8.12 -12.31 5.64
N PHE A 58 9.40 -12.59 5.54
CA PHE A 58 10.14 -12.57 4.28
C PHE A 58 9.49 -13.46 3.21
N LEU A 59 8.89 -14.58 3.57
CA LEU A 59 8.23 -15.47 2.61
C LEU A 59 7.11 -14.75 1.83
N GLY A 60 6.29 -13.94 2.51
CA GLY A 60 5.23 -13.18 1.84
C GLY A 60 5.80 -12.05 0.98
N VAL A 61 6.81 -11.33 1.48
CA VAL A 61 7.49 -10.28 0.73
C VAL A 61 8.17 -10.85 -0.51
N TRP A 62 8.80 -12.01 -0.38
CA TRP A 62 9.40 -12.74 -1.50
C TRP A 62 8.36 -13.14 -2.55
N LYS A 63 7.14 -13.51 -2.14
CA LYS A 63 6.05 -13.85 -3.07
C LYS A 63 5.60 -12.67 -3.92
N VAL A 64 5.42 -11.50 -3.33
CA VAL A 64 5.08 -10.31 -4.13
C VAL A 64 6.24 -9.87 -5.03
N TYR A 65 7.48 -9.92 -4.57
CA TYR A 65 8.66 -9.70 -5.41
C TYR A 65 8.66 -10.63 -6.64
N GLN A 66 8.41 -11.93 -6.43
CA GLN A 66 8.34 -12.90 -7.55
C GLN A 66 7.25 -12.54 -8.58
N VAL A 67 6.09 -12.01 -8.14
CA VAL A 67 5.03 -11.56 -9.04
C VAL A 67 5.53 -10.43 -9.94
N PHE A 68 6.19 -9.44 -9.37
CA PHE A 68 6.70 -8.28 -10.12
C PHE A 68 7.83 -8.66 -11.07
N VAL A 69 8.75 -9.51 -10.66
CA VAL A 69 9.83 -10.01 -11.52
C VAL A 69 9.30 -10.91 -12.63
N ALA A 70 8.22 -11.66 -12.39
CA ALA A 70 7.60 -12.49 -13.44
C ALA A 70 6.94 -11.66 -14.57
N GLU A 71 6.49 -10.45 -14.26
CA GLU A 71 5.88 -9.51 -15.22
C GLU A 71 6.94 -8.55 -15.83
N PHE A 72 7.99 -8.22 -15.08
CA PHE A 72 9.07 -7.30 -15.48
C PHE A 72 10.44 -7.90 -15.15
N PRO A 73 10.88 -8.94 -15.88
CA PRO A 73 12.14 -9.64 -15.60
C PRO A 73 13.38 -8.76 -15.78
N GLU A 74 13.30 -7.72 -16.62
CA GLU A 74 14.38 -6.75 -16.83
C GLU A 74 14.62 -5.87 -15.58
N LEU A 75 13.60 -5.69 -14.74
CA LEU A 75 13.63 -4.84 -13.55
C LEU A 75 13.90 -5.63 -12.26
N ARG A 76 14.55 -6.77 -12.33
CA ARG A 76 14.79 -7.65 -11.17
C ARG A 76 15.46 -6.91 -10.00
N LYS A 77 16.45 -6.07 -10.28
CA LYS A 77 17.18 -5.29 -9.26
C LYS A 77 16.31 -4.19 -8.65
N GLU A 78 15.59 -3.48 -9.50
CA GLU A 78 14.69 -2.39 -9.10
C GLU A 78 13.51 -2.92 -8.26
N MET A 79 12.98 -4.08 -8.60
CA MET A 79 11.96 -4.76 -7.79
C MET A 79 12.52 -5.24 -6.45
N ALA A 80 13.78 -5.71 -6.41
CA ALA A 80 14.43 -6.05 -5.16
C ALA A 80 14.58 -4.79 -4.27
N ILE A 81 15.02 -3.66 -4.83
CA ILE A 81 15.11 -2.39 -4.08
C ILE A 81 13.72 -2.01 -3.54
N SER A 82 12.67 -2.11 -4.37
CA SER A 82 11.31 -1.72 -4.00
C SER A 82 10.72 -2.56 -2.87
N PHE A 83 10.90 -3.88 -2.89
CA PHE A 83 10.23 -4.78 -1.94
C PHE A 83 11.09 -5.22 -0.77
N LEU A 84 12.43 -5.24 -0.92
CA LEU A 84 13.33 -5.81 0.06
C LEU A 84 14.25 -4.78 0.74
N PHE A 85 14.54 -3.65 0.09
CA PHE A 85 15.61 -2.76 0.52
C PHE A 85 15.19 -1.31 0.80
N ILE A 86 13.89 -1.00 0.86
CA ILE A 86 13.44 0.30 1.40
C ILE A 86 13.68 0.27 2.92
N PRO A 87 14.49 1.17 3.49
CA PRO A 87 14.92 1.09 4.89
C PRO A 87 13.78 1.05 5.89
N SER A 88 12.76 1.91 5.73
CA SER A 88 11.60 1.93 6.63
C SER A 88 10.77 0.64 6.53
N VAL A 89 10.59 0.10 5.32
CA VAL A 89 9.85 -1.14 5.08
C VAL A 89 10.61 -2.34 5.68
N PHE A 90 11.92 -2.39 5.48
CA PHE A 90 12.77 -3.43 6.06
C PHE A 90 12.71 -3.39 7.59
N PHE A 91 12.91 -2.22 8.19
CA PHE A 91 12.94 -2.06 9.64
C PHE A 91 11.62 -2.47 10.32
N TRP A 92 10.51 -1.89 9.86
CA TRP A 92 9.20 -2.17 10.46
C TRP A 92 8.60 -3.50 10.02
N GLY A 93 9.02 -4.03 8.89
CA GLY A 93 8.55 -5.31 8.35
C GLY A 93 9.30 -6.53 8.89
N SER A 94 10.32 -6.37 9.77
CA SER A 94 11.14 -7.47 10.27
C SER A 94 11.05 -7.71 11.78
N GLY A 95 10.33 -6.89 12.55
CA GLY A 95 10.17 -7.04 13.99
C GLY A 95 8.99 -7.92 14.40
N LEU A 96 8.84 -8.18 15.72
CA LEU A 96 7.62 -8.77 16.30
C LEU A 96 6.51 -7.72 16.39
N LEU A 97 5.99 -7.28 15.24
CA LEU A 97 5.06 -6.17 15.09
C LEU A 97 3.83 -6.57 14.27
N LYS A 98 2.71 -5.84 14.49
CA LYS A 98 1.51 -5.94 13.64
C LYS A 98 1.84 -5.79 12.14
N ASP A 99 2.80 -4.91 11.84
CA ASP A 99 3.23 -4.57 10.48
C ASP A 99 3.88 -5.75 9.76
N THR A 100 4.73 -6.49 10.44
CA THR A 100 5.43 -7.67 9.93
C THR A 100 4.45 -8.73 9.41
N PHE A 101 3.45 -9.08 10.23
CA PHE A 101 2.44 -10.05 9.84
C PHE A 101 1.55 -9.55 8.70
N THR A 102 1.12 -8.29 8.76
CA THR A 102 0.21 -7.74 7.74
C THR A 102 0.91 -7.49 6.41
N PHE A 103 2.17 -7.10 6.42
CA PHE A 103 2.94 -6.89 5.19
C PHE A 103 3.24 -8.22 4.49
N SER A 104 3.61 -9.25 5.26
CA SER A 104 3.75 -10.60 4.74
C SER A 104 2.44 -11.12 4.14
N ALA A 105 1.34 -10.98 4.87
CA ALA A 105 0.02 -11.39 4.41
C ALA A 105 -0.40 -10.66 3.12
N LEU A 106 -0.10 -9.35 3.01
CA LEU A 106 -0.33 -8.58 1.78
C LEU A 106 0.45 -9.16 0.60
N GLY A 107 1.71 -9.55 0.80
CA GLY A 107 2.51 -10.20 -0.22
C GLY A 107 1.92 -11.52 -0.71
N PHE A 108 1.46 -12.37 0.21
CA PHE A 108 0.75 -13.59 -0.12
C PHE A 108 -0.60 -13.32 -0.81
N LEU A 109 -1.32 -12.29 -0.39
CA LEU A 109 -2.59 -11.90 -0.99
C LEU A 109 -2.41 -11.50 -2.46
N VAL A 110 -1.43 -10.65 -2.78
CA VAL A 110 -1.10 -10.26 -4.15
C VAL A 110 -0.67 -11.47 -4.98
N TRP A 111 0.16 -12.36 -4.43
CA TRP A 111 0.58 -13.58 -5.09
C TRP A 111 -0.61 -14.51 -5.38
N GLY A 112 -1.49 -14.70 -4.40
CA GLY A 112 -2.69 -15.53 -4.57
C GLY A 112 -3.61 -15.00 -5.66
N PHE A 113 -3.91 -13.70 -5.66
CA PHE A 113 -4.71 -13.07 -6.71
C PHE A 113 -4.04 -13.17 -8.09
N TYR A 114 -2.74 -13.00 -8.17
CA TYR A 114 -2.00 -13.14 -9.42
C TYR A 114 -2.20 -14.53 -10.03
N PHE A 115 -2.06 -15.60 -9.23
CA PHE A 115 -2.25 -16.96 -9.72
C PHE A 115 -3.72 -17.30 -9.98
N LEU A 116 -4.65 -16.74 -9.23
CA LEU A 116 -6.08 -16.98 -9.35
C LEU A 116 -6.66 -16.30 -10.61
N VAL A 117 -6.37 -15.01 -10.79
CA VAL A 117 -7.02 -14.17 -11.80
C VAL A 117 -6.20 -14.08 -13.08
N ILE A 118 -4.89 -13.90 -12.97
CA ILE A 118 -4.02 -13.62 -14.11
C ILE A 118 -3.50 -14.90 -14.75
N LYS A 119 -2.77 -15.71 -13.99
CA LYS A 119 -2.16 -16.95 -14.51
C LYS A 119 -3.16 -18.10 -14.60
N ARG A 120 -4.22 -18.10 -13.79
CA ARG A 120 -5.23 -19.19 -13.69
C ARG A 120 -4.59 -20.56 -13.50
N LYS A 121 -3.58 -20.61 -12.65
CA LYS A 121 -2.83 -21.82 -12.31
C LYS A 121 -2.82 -21.98 -10.79
N LYS A 122 -2.66 -23.22 -10.29
CA LYS A 122 -2.60 -23.53 -8.85
C LYS A 122 -3.81 -22.97 -8.08
N ILE A 123 -5.03 -23.07 -8.68
CA ILE A 123 -6.24 -22.40 -8.21
C ILE A 123 -6.53 -22.72 -6.74
N VAL A 124 -6.48 -23.98 -6.33
CA VAL A 124 -6.75 -24.40 -4.95
C VAL A 124 -5.75 -23.76 -3.97
N VAL A 125 -4.45 -23.82 -4.27
CA VAL A 125 -3.41 -23.21 -3.43
C VAL A 125 -3.59 -21.69 -3.37
N ALA A 126 -3.90 -21.06 -4.51
CA ALA A 126 -4.15 -19.62 -4.58
C ALA A 126 -5.38 -19.21 -3.75
N LEU A 127 -6.48 -19.96 -3.82
CA LEU A 127 -7.67 -19.71 -3.00
C LEU A 127 -7.38 -19.83 -1.50
N ILE A 128 -6.70 -20.90 -1.08
CA ILE A 128 -6.32 -21.09 0.33
C ILE A 128 -5.41 -19.92 0.76
N THR A 129 -4.45 -19.54 -0.06
CA THR A 129 -3.52 -18.43 0.23
C THR A 129 -4.27 -17.10 0.37
N VAL A 130 -5.20 -16.79 -0.54
CA VAL A 130 -6.03 -15.57 -0.48
C VAL A 130 -6.89 -15.57 0.78
N PHE A 131 -7.51 -16.69 1.11
CA PHE A 131 -8.34 -16.82 2.31
C PHE A 131 -7.52 -16.60 3.59
N LEU A 132 -6.40 -17.31 3.75
CA LEU A 132 -5.54 -17.19 4.94
C LEU A 132 -4.93 -15.80 5.07
N ALA A 133 -4.39 -15.25 3.98
CA ALA A 133 -3.81 -13.92 3.98
C ALA A 133 -4.87 -12.82 4.25
N GLY A 134 -6.04 -12.96 3.65
CA GLY A 134 -7.19 -12.08 3.91
C GLY A 134 -7.63 -12.14 5.36
N PHE A 135 -7.74 -13.35 5.93
CA PHE A 135 -8.07 -13.54 7.34
C PHE A 135 -7.07 -12.84 8.28
N VAL A 136 -5.76 -12.98 8.03
CA VAL A 136 -4.73 -12.30 8.83
C VAL A 136 -4.87 -10.78 8.72
N ILE A 137 -5.06 -10.23 7.51
CA ILE A 137 -5.22 -8.79 7.32
C ILE A 137 -6.48 -8.28 8.02
N ILE A 138 -7.62 -8.95 7.87
CA ILE A 138 -8.89 -8.56 8.52
C ILE A 138 -8.72 -8.59 10.05
N SER A 139 -8.04 -9.61 10.58
CA SER A 139 -7.85 -9.76 12.02
C SER A 139 -6.91 -8.73 12.64
N ILE A 140 -5.98 -8.12 11.87
CA ILE A 140 -4.96 -7.20 12.40
C ILE A 140 -5.20 -5.77 11.92
N LYS A 141 -5.29 -5.56 10.60
CA LYS A 141 -5.38 -4.23 9.95
C LYS A 141 -6.36 -4.25 8.76
N PRO A 142 -7.66 -4.39 8.99
CA PRO A 142 -8.65 -4.49 7.91
C PRO A 142 -8.67 -3.29 6.96
N TYR A 143 -8.24 -2.10 7.41
CA TYR A 143 -8.17 -0.92 6.55
C TYR A 143 -7.20 -1.07 5.35
N ILE A 144 -6.27 -2.04 5.38
CA ILE A 144 -5.43 -2.35 4.21
C ILE A 144 -6.30 -2.80 3.03
N LEU A 145 -7.38 -3.54 3.29
CA LEU A 145 -8.31 -3.99 2.25
C LEU A 145 -9.11 -2.84 1.63
N VAL A 146 -9.31 -1.73 2.35
CA VAL A 146 -10.01 -0.55 1.81
C VAL A 146 -9.26 0.03 0.60
N GLY A 147 -7.94 0.13 0.69
CA GLY A 147 -7.13 0.53 -0.47
C GLY A 147 -6.90 -0.59 -1.49
N PHE A 148 -6.82 -1.85 -1.02
CA PHE A 148 -6.52 -3.01 -1.84
C PHE A 148 -7.68 -3.40 -2.78
N MET A 149 -8.91 -3.41 -2.28
CA MET A 149 -10.08 -3.88 -3.04
C MET A 149 -10.36 -3.07 -4.32
N PRO A 150 -10.40 -1.73 -4.31
CA PRO A 150 -10.54 -0.97 -5.54
C PRO A 150 -9.43 -1.25 -6.55
N ALA A 151 -8.18 -1.36 -6.07
CA ALA A 151 -7.03 -1.60 -6.92
C ALA A 151 -7.07 -3.00 -7.59
N ILE A 152 -7.47 -4.04 -6.84
CA ILE A 152 -7.57 -5.40 -7.37
C ILE A 152 -8.74 -5.56 -8.34
N ILE A 153 -9.81 -4.82 -8.12
CA ILE A 153 -10.95 -4.76 -9.05
C ILE A 153 -10.50 -4.15 -10.37
N LEU A 154 -9.80 -3.01 -10.34
CA LEU A 154 -9.23 -2.38 -11.55
C LEU A 154 -8.27 -3.32 -12.28
N TRP A 155 -7.42 -4.02 -11.56
CA TRP A 155 -6.54 -5.04 -12.12
C TRP A 155 -7.33 -6.14 -12.85
N SER A 156 -8.37 -6.67 -12.19
CA SER A 156 -9.22 -7.73 -12.75
C SER A 156 -9.99 -7.26 -14.00
N ILE A 157 -10.53 -6.04 -13.97
CA ILE A 157 -11.22 -5.42 -15.11
C ILE A 157 -10.30 -5.31 -16.30
N GLN A 158 -9.10 -4.77 -16.11
CA GLN A 158 -8.14 -4.57 -17.19
C GLN A 158 -7.72 -5.90 -17.81
N GLN A 159 -7.52 -6.94 -16.99
CA GLN A 159 -7.20 -8.28 -17.45
C GLN A 159 -8.36 -8.94 -18.22
N LEU A 160 -9.59 -8.74 -17.78
CA LEU A 160 -10.77 -9.28 -18.47
C LEU A 160 -11.05 -8.52 -19.76
N SER A 161 -10.98 -7.18 -19.74
CA SER A 161 -11.23 -6.34 -20.91
C SER A 161 -10.21 -6.55 -22.03
N SER A 162 -8.97 -6.95 -21.72
CA SER A 162 -7.96 -7.27 -22.72
C SER A 162 -8.32 -8.52 -23.55
N LYS A 163 -9.19 -9.41 -23.03
CA LYS A 163 -9.63 -10.64 -23.67
C LYS A 163 -10.95 -10.49 -24.47
N VAL A 164 -11.63 -9.37 -24.28
CA VAL A 164 -12.92 -9.11 -24.94
C VAL A 164 -12.68 -8.46 -26.30
N LYS A 165 -13.18 -9.11 -27.36
CA LYS A 165 -13.19 -8.57 -28.71
C LYS A 165 -14.42 -7.68 -28.88
N GLY A 166 -14.23 -6.39 -29.12
CA GLY A 166 -15.30 -5.40 -29.35
C GLY A 166 -15.20 -4.16 -28.50
N ALA A 167 -15.14 -2.98 -29.14
CA ALA A 167 -14.99 -1.71 -28.44
C ALA A 167 -16.19 -1.39 -27.55
N ILE A 168 -17.42 -1.67 -28.02
CA ILE A 168 -18.68 -1.42 -27.28
C ILE A 168 -18.72 -2.23 -25.97
N LEU A 169 -18.37 -3.52 -26.03
CA LEU A 169 -18.37 -4.39 -24.87
C LEU A 169 -17.27 -4.00 -23.87
N LYS A 170 -16.08 -3.59 -24.35
CA LYS A 170 -15.03 -3.01 -23.49
C LYS A 170 -15.49 -1.78 -22.75
N THR A 171 -16.16 -0.86 -23.45
CA THR A 171 -16.62 0.39 -22.85
C THR A 171 -17.75 0.14 -21.84
N ALA A 172 -18.63 -0.82 -22.08
CA ALA A 172 -19.72 -1.20 -21.17
C ALA A 172 -19.22 -1.94 -19.92
N LEU A 173 -18.13 -2.72 -20.03
CA LEU A 173 -17.56 -3.43 -18.89
C LEU A 173 -16.99 -2.50 -17.82
N VAL A 174 -16.37 -1.38 -18.20
CA VAL A 174 -15.77 -0.44 -17.25
C VAL A 174 -16.79 0.11 -16.25
N PRO A 175 -17.91 0.75 -16.65
CA PRO A 175 -18.90 1.24 -15.69
C PRO A 175 -19.57 0.11 -14.90
N LEU A 176 -19.83 -1.06 -15.53
CA LEU A 176 -20.41 -2.20 -14.85
C LEU A 176 -19.53 -2.69 -13.70
N PHE A 177 -18.21 -2.78 -13.92
CA PHE A 177 -17.26 -3.19 -12.87
C PHE A 177 -17.03 -2.10 -11.83
N ILE A 178 -17.11 -0.83 -12.20
CA ILE A 178 -17.07 0.29 -11.22
C ILE A 178 -18.30 0.18 -10.31
N LEU A 179 -19.48 0.00 -10.87
CA LEU A 179 -20.73 -0.19 -10.12
C LEU A 179 -20.66 -1.46 -9.23
N PHE A 180 -20.15 -2.56 -9.78
CA PHE A 180 -19.94 -3.79 -8.99
C PHE A 180 -18.89 -3.56 -7.88
N GLY A 181 -17.81 -2.85 -8.15
CA GLY A 181 -16.79 -2.50 -7.16
C GLY A 181 -17.33 -1.61 -6.05
N ILE A 182 -18.13 -0.61 -6.39
CA ILE A 182 -18.82 0.26 -5.43
C ILE A 182 -19.86 -0.55 -4.65
N GLY A 183 -20.69 -1.35 -5.31
CA GLY A 183 -21.69 -2.20 -4.67
C GLY A 183 -21.08 -3.26 -3.76
N PHE A 184 -20.02 -3.94 -4.22
CA PHE A 184 -19.28 -4.91 -3.42
C PHE A 184 -18.58 -4.22 -2.24
N GLY A 185 -17.93 -3.06 -2.47
CA GLY A 185 -17.33 -2.25 -1.42
C GLY A 185 -18.35 -1.81 -0.38
N TYR A 186 -19.53 -1.40 -0.80
CA TYR A 186 -20.64 -1.05 0.10
C TYR A 186 -21.14 -2.25 0.89
N ILE A 187 -21.42 -3.39 0.25
CA ILE A 187 -21.83 -4.64 0.91
C ILE A 187 -20.72 -5.14 1.84
N PHE A 188 -19.48 -5.13 1.39
CA PHE A 188 -18.32 -5.52 2.22
C PHE A 188 -18.19 -4.63 3.45
N MET A 189 -18.31 -3.30 3.28
CA MET A 189 -18.26 -2.34 4.38
C MET A 189 -19.48 -2.44 5.29
N SER A 190 -20.70 -2.68 4.76
CA SER A 190 -21.91 -2.84 5.58
C SER A 190 -21.87 -4.15 6.36
N THR A 191 -21.52 -5.25 5.74
CA THR A 191 -21.51 -6.59 6.37
C THR A 191 -20.35 -6.77 7.33
N LEU A 192 -19.13 -6.32 6.96
CA LEU A 192 -18.01 -6.28 7.89
C LEU A 192 -18.12 -5.12 8.91
N GLY A 193 -18.79 -4.03 8.54
CA GLY A 193 -19.03 -2.90 9.43
C GLY A 193 -19.93 -3.24 10.62
N GLU A 194 -20.80 -4.25 10.51
CA GLU A 194 -21.56 -4.78 11.67
C GLU A 194 -20.68 -5.68 12.55
N ALA A 195 -19.83 -6.51 11.95
CA ALA A 195 -18.86 -7.34 12.68
C ALA A 195 -17.67 -6.53 13.21
N LEU A 196 -17.37 -5.39 12.59
CA LEU A 196 -16.32 -4.44 12.94
C LEU A 196 -16.97 -3.05 13.06
N ALA A 197 -17.78 -2.83 14.11
CA ALA A 197 -18.51 -1.56 14.35
C ALA A 197 -17.67 -0.28 14.22
N GLU A 198 -16.35 -0.43 14.26
CA GLU A 198 -15.35 0.61 14.07
C GLU A 198 -15.15 1.05 12.60
N TYR A 199 -15.64 0.29 11.61
CA TYR A 199 -15.38 0.49 10.17
C TYR A 199 -16.63 0.86 9.36
N LYS A 200 -17.74 1.23 10.02
CA LYS A 200 -18.84 1.91 9.34
C LYS A 200 -18.33 3.19 8.70
N LEU A 201 -18.82 3.52 7.50
CA LEU A 201 -18.33 4.68 6.74
C LEU A 201 -18.38 5.96 7.59
N ASP A 202 -19.49 6.21 8.28
CA ASP A 202 -19.66 7.35 9.16
C ASP A 202 -18.67 7.33 10.33
N THR A 203 -18.44 6.15 10.93
CA THR A 203 -17.46 5.96 12.02
C THR A 203 -16.02 6.14 11.55
N ILE A 204 -15.67 5.73 10.33
CA ILE A 204 -14.33 5.97 9.75
C ILE A 204 -14.12 7.46 9.53
N LEU A 205 -15.11 8.16 8.99
CA LEU A 205 -15.03 9.59 8.74
C LEU A 205 -14.90 10.38 10.06
N GLU A 206 -15.71 10.06 11.05
CA GLU A 206 -15.63 10.66 12.40
C GLU A 206 -14.28 10.34 13.06
N LYS A 207 -13.83 9.09 13.02
CA LYS A 207 -12.52 8.69 13.59
C LYS A 207 -11.35 9.41 12.93
N ALA A 208 -11.37 9.65 11.63
CA ALA A 208 -10.34 10.43 10.96
C ALA A 208 -10.26 11.85 11.53
N VAL A 209 -11.41 12.49 11.76
CA VAL A 209 -11.49 13.82 12.38
C VAL A 209 -11.03 13.78 13.84
N VAL A 210 -11.50 12.79 14.62
CA VAL A 210 -11.13 12.63 16.04
C VAL A 210 -9.63 12.37 16.17
N ASN A 211 -9.07 11.43 15.41
CA ASN A 211 -7.63 11.14 15.43
C ASN A 211 -6.78 12.37 15.08
N GLN A 212 -7.24 13.17 14.10
CA GLN A 212 -6.56 14.43 13.76
C GLN A 212 -6.61 15.44 14.91
N ARG A 213 -7.72 15.51 15.66
CA ARG A 213 -7.85 16.41 16.84
C ARG A 213 -7.00 15.92 18.00
N ASP A 214 -7.06 14.63 18.32
CA ASP A 214 -6.29 14.05 19.43
C ASP A 214 -4.77 14.21 19.24
N LEU A 215 -4.31 14.03 18.01
CA LEU A 215 -2.88 14.15 17.68
C LEU A 215 -2.39 15.61 17.59
N LYS A 216 -3.31 16.60 17.59
CA LYS A 216 -2.98 18.03 17.77
C LYS A 216 -2.81 18.41 19.25
N SER A 217 -3.15 17.53 20.19
CA SER A 217 -3.03 17.81 21.63
C SER A 217 -1.58 18.08 22.02
N ASP A 218 -1.39 18.87 23.10
CA ASP A 218 -0.08 19.27 23.61
C ASP A 218 0.86 18.11 23.95
N TYR A 219 0.32 16.92 24.18
CA TYR A 219 1.07 15.70 24.45
C TYR A 219 1.93 15.23 23.28
N HIS A 220 1.59 15.61 22.03
CA HIS A 220 2.29 15.21 20.81
C HIS A 220 3.13 16.32 20.17
N LYS A 221 3.44 17.41 20.92
CA LYS A 221 4.23 18.55 20.43
C LYS A 221 5.55 18.10 19.83
N GLY A 222 5.83 18.56 18.60
CA GLY A 222 7.09 18.33 17.86
C GLY A 222 7.09 17.17 16.87
N ASN A 223 6.15 16.22 16.97
CA ASN A 223 6.07 15.07 16.05
C ASN A 223 4.78 15.06 15.23
N ALA A 224 3.96 16.10 15.31
CA ALA A 224 2.69 16.20 14.61
C ALA A 224 2.81 17.07 13.35
N PHE A 225 2.02 16.74 12.32
CA PHE A 225 1.82 17.56 11.13
C PHE A 225 0.34 17.86 10.93
N ASN A 226 0.07 18.92 10.18
CA ASN A 226 -1.29 19.35 9.92
C ASN A 226 -1.60 19.26 8.41
N ILE A 227 -2.75 18.68 8.06
CA ILE A 227 -3.31 18.67 6.71
C ILE A 227 -4.46 19.67 6.53
N GLY A 228 -4.65 20.54 7.51
CA GLY A 228 -5.78 21.46 7.61
C GLY A 228 -7.01 20.80 8.23
N GLU A 229 -7.95 21.63 8.68
CA GLU A 229 -9.21 21.15 9.24
C GLU A 229 -10.13 20.61 8.15
N PHE A 230 -10.93 19.62 8.51
CA PHE A 230 -11.95 19.04 7.65
C PHE A 230 -13.08 18.46 8.50
N ASP A 231 -14.27 18.45 7.92
CA ASP A 231 -15.47 17.89 8.53
C ASP A 231 -15.68 16.44 8.08
N ALA A 232 -16.50 15.70 8.79
CA ALA A 232 -16.88 14.32 8.47
C ALA A 232 -17.83 14.23 7.25
N THR A 233 -17.67 15.11 6.26
CA THR A 233 -18.41 15.10 5.00
C THR A 233 -17.54 14.58 3.87
N ALA A 234 -18.12 13.81 2.95
CA ALA A 234 -17.37 13.22 1.83
C ALA A 234 -16.64 14.29 0.98
N GLY A 235 -17.26 15.46 0.77
CA GLY A 235 -16.65 16.57 0.01
C GLY A 235 -15.44 17.17 0.72
N SER A 236 -15.55 17.42 2.04
CA SER A 236 -14.46 17.97 2.85
C SER A 236 -13.28 17.00 2.90
N ILE A 237 -13.56 15.72 3.11
CA ILE A 237 -12.54 14.67 3.15
C ILE A 237 -11.85 14.52 1.80
N LEU A 238 -12.61 14.47 0.69
CA LEU A 238 -12.04 14.35 -0.65
C LEU A 238 -11.18 15.57 -1.03
N SER A 239 -11.51 16.78 -0.55
CA SER A 239 -10.69 17.97 -0.75
C SER A 239 -9.27 17.84 -0.19
N LYS A 240 -9.08 16.99 0.83
CA LYS A 240 -7.77 16.69 1.43
C LYS A 240 -6.95 15.66 0.66
N PHE A 241 -7.50 15.08 -0.41
CA PHE A 241 -6.82 14.03 -1.18
C PHE A 241 -5.38 14.38 -1.59
N PRO A 242 -5.09 15.56 -2.18
CA PRO A 242 -3.72 15.88 -2.61
C PRO A 242 -2.75 15.98 -1.42
N ILE A 243 -3.13 16.75 -0.39
CA ILE A 243 -2.25 17.01 0.75
C ILE A 243 -2.06 15.79 1.66
N ALA A 244 -3.11 14.99 1.87
CA ALA A 244 -3.03 13.76 2.65
C ALA A 244 -2.14 12.72 1.96
N THR A 245 -2.33 12.53 0.64
CA THR A 245 -1.51 11.61 -0.17
C THR A 245 -0.05 12.05 -0.21
N PHE A 246 0.21 13.35 -0.46
CA PHE A 246 1.56 13.90 -0.43
C PHE A 246 2.21 13.68 0.94
N SER A 247 1.50 14.00 2.01
CA SER A 247 2.01 13.83 3.38
C SER A 247 2.36 12.37 3.67
N ALA A 248 1.49 11.44 3.30
CA ALA A 248 1.73 10.02 3.55
C ALA A 248 2.98 9.50 2.81
N ILE A 249 3.17 9.89 1.57
CA ILE A 249 4.29 9.37 0.75
C ILE A 249 5.62 10.04 1.13
N TYR A 250 5.63 11.38 1.29
CA TYR A 250 6.86 12.15 1.31
C TYR A 250 7.24 12.76 2.67
N ARG A 251 6.36 12.72 3.69
CA ARG A 251 6.70 13.24 5.01
C ARG A 251 7.09 12.10 5.97
N PRO A 252 7.91 12.36 7.03
CA PRO A 252 8.52 13.66 7.34
C PRO A 252 9.52 14.11 6.27
N LEU A 253 9.61 15.42 6.06
CA LEU A 253 10.71 16.04 5.33
C LEU A 253 11.94 16.16 6.25
N ILE A 254 13.13 16.31 5.70
CA ILE A 254 14.37 16.46 6.51
C ILE A 254 14.26 17.63 7.49
N ILE A 255 13.67 18.75 7.06
CA ILE A 255 13.47 19.96 7.88
C ILE A 255 12.46 19.78 9.03
N GLU A 256 11.64 18.74 8.98
CA GLU A 256 10.62 18.42 10.01
C GLU A 256 11.16 17.42 11.04
N SER A 257 12.41 17.02 10.91
CA SER A 257 13.00 15.95 11.71
C SER A 257 13.52 16.46 13.03
N ASN A 258 12.96 15.97 14.14
CA ASN A 258 13.31 16.35 15.51
C ASN A 258 14.19 15.30 16.22
N ASN A 259 14.45 14.16 15.58
CA ASN A 259 15.30 13.09 16.09
C ASN A 259 15.95 12.29 14.96
N ALA A 260 16.97 11.49 15.30
CA ALA A 260 17.75 10.72 14.33
C ALA A 260 16.92 9.76 13.48
N VAL A 261 15.90 9.12 14.07
CA VAL A 261 15.02 8.17 13.34
C VAL A 261 14.17 8.90 12.32
N MET A 262 13.61 10.07 12.68
CA MET A 262 12.86 10.92 11.76
C MET A 262 13.76 11.47 10.65
N PHE A 263 15.01 11.84 10.98
CA PHE A 263 15.97 12.32 10.01
C PHE A 263 16.30 11.24 8.95
N LEU A 264 16.55 10.00 9.36
CA LEU A 264 16.75 8.88 8.43
C LEU A 264 15.53 8.65 7.54
N SER A 265 14.33 8.72 8.11
CA SER A 265 13.08 8.64 7.34
C SER A 265 12.93 9.82 6.38
N GLY A 266 13.35 11.02 6.79
CA GLY A 266 13.36 12.22 5.96
C GLY A 266 14.29 12.09 4.74
N ILE A 267 15.46 11.49 4.92
CA ILE A 267 16.38 11.18 3.81
C ILE A 267 15.76 10.20 2.83
N GLU A 268 15.19 9.10 3.34
CA GLU A 268 14.47 8.12 2.50
C GLU A 268 13.36 8.79 1.69
N ASN A 269 12.52 9.60 2.34
CA ASN A 269 11.43 10.31 1.69
C ASN A 269 11.92 11.33 0.64
N LEU A 270 13.03 12.03 0.91
CA LEU A 270 13.62 12.94 -0.06
C LEU A 270 14.13 12.22 -1.31
N ILE A 271 14.77 11.05 -1.14
CA ILE A 271 15.21 10.22 -2.28
C ILE A 271 14.01 9.81 -3.12
N ILE A 272 12.92 9.36 -2.49
CA ILE A 272 11.68 8.97 -3.18
C ILE A 272 11.03 10.17 -3.85
N LEU A 273 11.02 11.35 -3.23
CA LEU A 273 10.48 12.59 -3.81
C LEU A 273 11.27 13.01 -5.05
N ILE A 274 12.61 13.04 -4.97
CA ILE A 274 13.47 13.36 -6.12
C ILE A 274 13.25 12.36 -7.25
N PHE A 275 13.14 11.06 -6.93
CA PHE A 275 12.87 10.04 -7.92
C PHE A 275 11.50 10.23 -8.58
N SER A 276 10.46 10.55 -7.79
CA SER A 276 9.11 10.84 -8.29
C SER A 276 9.11 12.04 -9.23
N ILE A 277 9.79 13.14 -8.85
CA ILE A 277 9.92 14.34 -9.70
C ILE A 277 10.63 14.00 -11.01
N ARG A 278 11.75 13.26 -10.97
CA ARG A 278 12.46 12.83 -12.17
C ARG A 278 11.57 12.02 -13.12
N VAL A 279 10.82 11.07 -12.61
CA VAL A 279 9.88 10.26 -13.41
C VAL A 279 8.78 11.16 -13.99
N LEU A 280 8.22 12.07 -13.18
CA LEU A 280 7.18 13.00 -13.61
C LEU A 280 7.66 13.91 -14.75
N LEU A 281 8.87 14.48 -14.64
CA LEU A 281 9.47 15.31 -15.68
C LEU A 281 9.74 14.52 -16.98
N MET A 282 10.17 13.25 -16.85
CA MET A 282 10.48 12.36 -17.98
C MET A 282 9.23 12.00 -18.80
N VAL A 283 8.09 11.77 -18.16
CA VAL A 283 6.86 11.31 -18.84
C VAL A 283 5.80 12.40 -19.00
N ARG A 284 5.95 13.53 -18.34
CA ARG A 284 4.94 14.60 -18.15
C ARG A 284 3.68 14.06 -17.45
N VAL A 285 2.89 14.94 -16.84
CA VAL A 285 1.73 14.57 -16.01
C VAL A 285 0.72 13.68 -16.76
N PHE A 286 0.34 14.06 -17.97
CA PHE A 286 -0.61 13.30 -18.79
C PHE A 286 -0.02 11.97 -19.31
N GLY A 287 1.29 11.89 -19.51
CA GLY A 287 1.97 10.66 -19.92
C GLY A 287 1.93 9.56 -18.87
N ILE A 288 1.89 9.93 -17.58
CA ILE A 288 1.81 8.96 -16.49
C ILE A 288 0.58 8.06 -16.63
N PHE A 289 -0.60 8.66 -16.85
CA PHE A 289 -1.85 7.89 -17.00
C PHE A 289 -1.81 6.94 -18.19
N ARG A 290 -1.18 7.34 -19.31
CA ARG A 290 -0.99 6.46 -20.46
C ARG A 290 -0.20 5.20 -20.09
N PHE A 291 0.87 5.32 -19.28
CA PHE A 291 1.67 4.17 -18.84
C PHE A 291 0.95 3.34 -17.79
N ILE A 292 0.28 3.97 -16.82
CA ILE A 292 -0.45 3.27 -15.76
C ILE A 292 -1.44 2.28 -16.35
N PHE A 293 -2.24 2.70 -17.35
CA PHE A 293 -3.23 1.83 -17.97
C PHE A 293 -2.68 0.89 -19.04
N LYS A 294 -1.37 0.95 -19.33
CA LYS A 294 -0.71 0.06 -20.30
C LYS A 294 -0.50 -1.36 -19.77
N HIS A 295 -0.35 -1.50 -18.44
CA HIS A 295 -0.09 -2.79 -17.81
C HIS A 295 -0.90 -2.96 -16.51
N HIS A 296 -1.62 -4.08 -16.41
CA HIS A 296 -2.55 -4.35 -15.30
C HIS A 296 -1.90 -4.34 -13.91
N LEU A 297 -0.66 -4.87 -13.76
CA LEU A 297 0.06 -4.85 -12.49
C LEU A 297 0.48 -3.42 -12.10
N LEU A 298 0.81 -2.58 -13.09
CA LEU A 298 1.14 -1.17 -12.87
C LEU A 298 -0.10 -0.38 -12.43
N THR A 299 -1.25 -0.63 -13.07
CA THR A 299 -2.54 -0.07 -12.64
C THR A 299 -2.82 -0.41 -11.18
N PHE A 300 -2.73 -1.70 -10.82
CA PHE A 300 -2.92 -2.14 -9.45
C PHE A 300 -1.98 -1.43 -8.47
N SER A 301 -0.66 -1.47 -8.74
CA SER A 301 0.36 -0.86 -7.89
C SER A 301 0.13 0.62 -7.64
N PHE A 302 -0.18 1.37 -8.70
CA PHE A 302 -0.44 2.80 -8.60
C PHE A 302 -1.68 3.09 -7.75
N PHE A 303 -2.82 2.52 -8.12
CA PHE A 303 -4.07 2.80 -7.41
C PHE A 303 -4.03 2.32 -5.96
N PHE A 304 -3.48 1.14 -5.69
CA PHE A 304 -3.29 0.68 -4.31
C PHE A 304 -2.43 1.65 -3.51
N SER A 305 -1.29 2.08 -4.07
CA SER A 305 -0.38 2.98 -3.38
C SER A 305 -1.02 4.33 -3.06
N ILE A 306 -1.70 4.92 -4.03
CA ILE A 306 -2.30 6.26 -3.87
C ILE A 306 -3.51 6.23 -2.93
N LEU A 307 -4.43 5.27 -3.10
CA LEU A 307 -5.61 5.15 -2.24
C LEU A 307 -5.23 4.82 -0.80
N PHE A 308 -4.28 3.92 -0.62
CA PHE A 308 -3.81 3.55 0.71
C PHE A 308 -3.02 4.69 1.37
N ALA A 309 -2.14 5.37 0.64
CA ALA A 309 -1.43 6.55 1.14
C ALA A 309 -2.39 7.66 1.54
N TYR A 310 -3.42 7.93 0.74
CA TYR A 310 -4.48 8.86 1.10
C TYR A 310 -5.16 8.49 2.42
N SER A 311 -5.56 7.23 2.58
CA SER A 311 -6.20 6.75 3.81
C SER A 311 -5.30 6.93 5.03
N VAL A 312 -4.00 6.64 4.89
CA VAL A 312 -3.01 6.81 5.96
C VAL A 312 -2.80 8.29 6.29
N GLY A 313 -2.61 9.14 5.27
CA GLY A 313 -2.39 10.58 5.48
C GLY A 313 -3.61 11.31 6.06
N LEU A 314 -4.82 10.80 5.78
CA LEU A 314 -6.05 11.32 6.34
C LEU A 314 -6.23 10.92 7.82
N SER A 315 -5.86 9.67 8.16
CA SER A 315 -6.13 9.08 9.48
C SER A 315 -5.03 9.31 10.52
N THR A 316 -3.85 9.82 10.11
CA THR A 316 -2.75 10.08 11.05
C THR A 316 -2.15 11.47 10.86
N SER A 317 -1.78 12.10 11.95
CA SER A 317 -1.08 13.40 12.01
C SER A 317 0.23 13.33 12.80
N ASN A 318 0.70 12.14 13.17
CA ASN A 318 1.96 11.92 13.85
C ASN A 318 2.99 11.27 12.91
N PHE A 319 4.19 11.85 12.81
CA PHE A 319 5.24 11.38 11.90
C PHE A 319 5.71 9.95 12.19
N GLY A 320 5.83 9.56 13.47
CA GLY A 320 6.23 8.20 13.82
C GLY A 320 5.20 7.16 13.38
N SER A 321 3.91 7.46 13.56
CA SER A 321 2.82 6.61 13.06
C SER A 321 2.75 6.61 11.54
N LEU A 322 2.97 7.77 10.90
CA LEU A 322 2.95 7.93 9.46
C LEU A 322 3.98 7.03 8.75
N VAL A 323 5.24 7.09 9.21
CA VAL A 323 6.33 6.27 8.64
C VAL A 323 6.02 4.78 8.74
N ARG A 324 5.39 4.37 9.83
CA ARG A 324 5.01 2.97 10.06
C ARG A 324 3.79 2.55 9.26
N TYR A 325 2.75 3.39 9.20
CA TYR A 325 1.48 3.02 8.57
C TYR A 325 1.55 2.99 7.04
N LYS A 326 2.45 3.75 6.41
CA LYS A 326 2.63 3.75 4.95
C LYS A 326 3.38 2.54 4.39
N ILE A 327 3.99 1.70 5.24
CA ILE A 327 4.77 0.52 4.82
C ILE A 327 4.06 -0.35 3.77
N PRO A 328 2.77 -0.68 3.90
CA PRO A 328 2.11 -1.53 2.92
C PRO A 328 2.12 -0.98 1.49
N CYS A 329 2.09 0.34 1.30
CA CYS A 329 2.00 0.94 -0.03
C CYS A 329 3.35 1.38 -0.62
N MET A 330 4.37 1.66 0.20
CA MET A 330 5.63 2.21 -0.28
C MET A 330 6.36 1.32 -1.30
N PRO A 331 6.46 -0.01 -1.13
CA PRO A 331 7.06 -0.89 -2.12
C PRO A 331 6.38 -0.82 -3.48
N PHE A 332 5.06 -0.80 -3.48
CA PHE A 332 4.26 -0.71 -4.71
C PHE A 332 4.40 0.65 -5.39
N PHE A 333 4.48 1.73 -4.60
CA PHE A 333 4.72 3.06 -5.12
C PHE A 333 6.09 3.17 -5.80
N VAL A 334 7.14 2.70 -5.15
CA VAL A 334 8.51 2.74 -5.70
C VAL A 334 8.62 1.82 -6.92
N ALA A 335 8.02 0.62 -6.88
CA ALA A 335 7.94 -0.26 -8.04
C ALA A 335 7.22 0.41 -9.23
N THR A 336 6.13 1.14 -8.96
CA THR A 336 5.41 1.93 -9.99
C THR A 336 6.33 2.92 -10.68
N LEU A 337 7.14 3.66 -9.92
CA LEU A 337 8.09 4.63 -10.48
C LEU A 337 9.14 3.97 -11.37
N TYR A 338 9.72 2.84 -10.94
CA TYR A 338 10.69 2.09 -11.73
C TYR A 338 10.08 1.54 -13.02
N ILE A 339 8.87 0.99 -12.95
CA ILE A 339 8.19 0.43 -14.13
C ILE A 339 7.87 1.55 -15.14
N ILE A 340 7.35 2.69 -14.70
CA ILE A 340 7.06 3.84 -15.58
C ILE A 340 8.34 4.34 -16.25
N LYS A 341 9.43 4.49 -15.48
CA LYS A 341 10.74 4.88 -16.01
C LYS A 341 11.22 3.91 -17.10
N HIS A 342 11.13 2.62 -16.84
CA HIS A 342 11.54 1.56 -17.79
C HIS A 342 10.71 1.60 -19.07
N LEU A 343 9.39 1.65 -18.96
CA LEU A 343 8.50 1.71 -20.11
C LEU A 343 8.74 2.96 -20.97
N ARG A 344 9.04 4.09 -20.34
CA ARG A 344 9.38 5.32 -21.05
C ARG A 344 10.74 5.22 -21.74
N GLN A 345 11.74 4.64 -21.08
CA GLN A 345 13.05 4.44 -21.69
C GLN A 345 12.93 3.55 -22.92
N LYS A 346 12.23 2.43 -22.81
CA LYS A 346 11.98 1.52 -23.93
C LYS A 346 11.29 2.23 -25.10
N GLU A 347 10.30 3.08 -24.83
CA GLU A 347 9.65 3.88 -25.88
C GLU A 347 10.63 4.87 -26.56
N LEU A 348 11.54 5.48 -25.79
CA LEU A 348 12.57 6.38 -26.35
C LEU A 348 13.57 5.61 -27.21
N ASP A 349 13.99 4.44 -26.75
CA ASP A 349 14.94 3.58 -27.49
C ASP A 349 14.32 3.11 -28.83
N GLU A 350 13.03 2.74 -28.84
CA GLU A 350 12.28 2.39 -30.04
C GLU A 350 12.20 3.58 -31.02
N ILE A 351 11.93 4.79 -30.52
CA ILE A 351 11.88 6.02 -31.35
C ILE A 351 13.25 6.31 -31.96
N ASN A 352 14.34 6.20 -31.18
CA ASN A 352 15.68 6.46 -31.66
C ASN A 352 16.12 5.41 -32.72
N ALA A 353 15.83 4.14 -32.48
CA ALA A 353 16.12 3.08 -33.44
C ALA A 353 15.38 3.29 -34.78
N ASN A 354 14.12 3.72 -34.73
CA ASN A 354 13.35 4.05 -35.92
C ASN A 354 13.92 5.26 -36.68
N ARG A 355 14.43 6.28 -35.97
CA ARG A 355 15.09 7.45 -36.58
C ARG A 355 16.38 7.09 -37.29
N GLU A 356 17.17 6.19 -36.68
CA GLU A 356 18.41 5.70 -37.28
C GLU A 356 18.15 4.87 -38.56
N GLN A 357 17.05 4.13 -38.60
CA GLN A 357 16.67 3.33 -39.77
C GLN A 357 16.08 4.16 -40.93
N PHE A 358 15.44 5.30 -40.64
CA PHE A 358 14.75 6.15 -41.64
C PHE A 358 15.08 7.64 -41.44
N PRO A 359 16.32 8.06 -41.69
CA PRO A 359 16.77 9.44 -41.45
C PRO A 359 16.03 10.48 -42.30
N ASP A 360 15.55 10.12 -43.49
CA ASP A 360 14.85 11.03 -44.40
C ASP A 360 13.42 11.39 -43.99
N GLN A 361 12.78 10.61 -43.12
CA GLN A 361 11.43 10.92 -42.64
C GLN A 361 11.41 12.12 -41.66
N ASP A 362 12.47 12.37 -40.90
CA ASP A 362 12.56 13.53 -40.02
C ASP A 362 12.64 14.85 -40.78
N ILE A 363 13.23 14.87 -41.97
CA ILE A 363 13.29 16.03 -42.83
C ILE A 363 11.88 16.38 -43.33
N PHE A 364 11.06 15.41 -43.68
CA PHE A 364 9.68 15.60 -44.12
C PHE A 364 8.76 16.17 -43.00
N TYR A 365 8.86 15.62 -41.77
CA TYR A 365 8.08 16.07 -40.61
C TYR A 365 8.53 17.44 -40.09
N SER A 366 9.82 17.76 -40.16
CA SER A 366 10.33 19.09 -39.78
C SER A 366 9.91 20.17 -40.79
N ALA A 367 9.91 19.87 -42.07
CA ALA A 367 9.43 20.77 -43.14
C ALA A 367 7.91 21.04 -43.03
N GLN A 368 7.11 20.02 -42.69
CA GLN A 368 5.66 20.16 -42.51
C GLN A 368 5.28 20.94 -41.22
N LYS A 369 6.16 20.97 -40.21
CA LYS A 369 5.98 21.72 -38.96
C LYS A 369 6.39 23.19 -39.10
N SER A 370 7.28 23.53 -40.03
CA SER A 370 7.68 24.91 -40.35
C SER A 370 6.70 25.63 -41.25
N LEU A 371 5.75 24.89 -41.85
CA LEU A 371 4.70 25.42 -42.74
C LEU A 371 3.35 25.58 -42.05
N ARG A 372 3.25 25.33 -40.75
CA ARG A 372 2.11 25.60 -39.86
C ARG A 372 2.49 26.57 -38.75
#